data_12197c88c66dc3e71d0c298fb625c739
#
_entry.id   12197c88c66dc3e71d0c298fb625c739
#
_cell.length_a   1.000
_cell.length_b   1.000
_cell.length_c   1.000
_cell.angle_alpha   90.00
_cell.angle_beta   90.00
_cell.angle_gamma   90.00
#
_symmetry.space_group_name_H-M   'P 1'
#
loop_
_entity.id
_entity.type
_entity.pdbx_description
1 polymer ?
#
loop_
_entity_poly.entity_id
_entity_poly.type
_entity_poly.pdbx_seq_one_letter_code
_entity_poly.pdbx_strand_id
1 'polypeptide(L)'
;MARWTACVFLVMVSVSYLFPQEAGYVTPLSAEPGDTIHFHLSTKVTPIYVVIYKEGLSRTFVMASGSIPATFQPTPDSAFWYGCGWTSTYDLAIPPNWTSGVYTADFPTSTGNWTVLFIVKERRPGSHSKVLVSFSVNTWEAYNTFGGRSLYPIPVPNTNSAI
;
A
#
# COMPACT_ATOMS: atom_id res chain seq x y z
N MET A 1 -54.97 37.03 15.47
CA MET A 1 -54.55 35.64 15.37
C MET A 1 -53.21 35.60 14.60
N ALA A 2 -52.10 35.52 15.32
CA ALA A 2 -50.76 35.50 14.72
C ALA A 2 -50.32 34.03 14.51
N ARG A 3 -50.11 33.66 13.25
CA ARG A 3 -49.61 32.29 12.89
C ARG A 3 -48.08 32.31 12.97
N TRP A 4 -47.54 31.62 13.93
CA TRP A 4 -46.08 31.35 14.03
C TRP A 4 -45.72 30.20 13.10
N THR A 5 -44.97 30.48 12.04
CA THR A 5 -44.40 29.48 11.14
C THR A 5 -43.05 29.09 11.73
N ALA A 6 -42.96 27.90 12.33
CA ALA A 6 -41.71 27.36 12.81
C ALA A 6 -40.87 26.86 11.62
N CYS A 7 -39.76 27.55 11.34
CA CYS A 7 -38.75 27.07 10.39
C CYS A 7 -37.89 26.00 11.10
N VAL A 8 -38.07 24.74 10.72
CA VAL A 8 -37.21 23.65 11.16
C VAL A 8 -35.96 23.66 10.28
N PHE A 9 -34.84 24.15 10.80
CA PHE A 9 -33.53 23.99 10.17
C PHE A 9 -33.06 22.57 10.35
N LEU A 10 -33.14 21.78 9.27
CA LEU A 10 -32.53 20.44 9.20
C LEU A 10 -31.03 20.64 8.99
N VAL A 11 -30.23 20.56 10.06
CA VAL A 11 -28.78 20.51 9.98
C VAL A 11 -28.39 19.12 9.48
N MET A 12 -28.09 18.99 8.21
CA MET A 12 -27.45 17.80 7.65
C MET A 12 -26.00 17.76 8.15
N VAL A 13 -25.76 17.03 9.22
CA VAL A 13 -24.41 16.66 9.63
C VAL A 13 -23.95 15.57 8.68
N SER A 14 -23.13 15.94 7.70
CA SER A 14 -22.41 14.98 6.88
C SER A 14 -21.35 14.30 7.76
N VAL A 15 -21.70 13.15 8.33
CA VAL A 15 -20.73 12.28 8.98
C VAL A 15 -19.91 11.67 7.86
N SER A 16 -18.74 12.25 7.60
CA SER A 16 -17.71 11.60 6.78
C SER A 16 -17.25 10.37 7.58
N TYR A 17 -17.75 9.21 7.20
CA TYR A 17 -17.22 7.95 7.72
C TYR A 17 -15.79 7.81 7.20
N LEU A 18 -14.81 8.23 7.99
CA LEU A 18 -13.43 7.79 7.86
C LEU A 18 -13.42 6.29 8.16
N PHE A 19 -13.70 5.47 7.17
CA PHE A 19 -13.45 4.04 7.31
C PHE A 19 -11.95 3.87 7.52
N PRO A 20 -11.52 3.20 8.60
CA PRO A 20 -10.11 2.91 8.80
C PRO A 20 -9.61 2.14 7.59
N GLN A 21 -8.65 2.74 6.89
CA GLN A 21 -8.17 2.25 5.61
C GLN A 21 -7.22 1.07 5.85
N GLU A 22 -7.60 -0.10 5.34
CA GLU A 22 -6.72 -1.26 5.26
C GLU A 22 -5.81 -1.10 4.06
N ALA A 23 -4.51 -1.27 4.25
CA ALA A 23 -3.51 -1.02 3.21
C ALA A 23 -2.18 -1.70 3.56
N GLY A 24 -1.18 -1.54 2.69
CA GLY A 24 0.16 -2.02 2.95
C GLY A 24 1.22 -1.29 2.15
N TYR A 25 2.43 -1.34 2.64
CA TYR A 25 3.64 -0.89 1.95
C TYR A 25 4.82 -1.77 2.34
N VAL A 26 5.93 -1.60 1.64
CA VAL A 26 7.18 -2.35 1.91
C VAL A 26 8.35 -1.43 2.20
N THR A 27 9.30 -1.93 2.96
CA THR A 27 10.60 -1.28 3.18
C THR A 27 11.73 -2.32 3.14
N PRO A 28 12.81 -2.07 2.40
CA PRO A 28 12.94 -1.07 1.35
C PRO A 28 12.05 -1.41 0.12
N LEU A 29 11.75 -0.41 -0.73
CA LEU A 29 10.99 -0.63 -1.96
C LEU A 29 11.74 -1.52 -2.96
N SER A 30 13.06 -1.56 -2.90
CA SER A 30 13.90 -2.39 -3.76
C SER A 30 15.03 -3.04 -2.98
N ALA A 31 15.32 -4.31 -3.29
CA ALA A 31 16.33 -5.11 -2.61
C ALA A 31 16.98 -6.11 -3.57
N GLU A 32 18.08 -6.72 -3.16
CA GLU A 32 18.80 -7.73 -3.92
C GLU A 32 18.46 -9.14 -3.44
N PRO A 33 18.69 -10.19 -4.23
CA PRO A 33 18.59 -11.55 -3.74
C PRO A 33 19.50 -11.78 -2.53
N GLY A 34 18.91 -12.28 -1.44
CA GLY A 34 19.55 -12.43 -0.12
C GLY A 34 19.24 -11.34 0.89
N ASP A 35 18.73 -10.17 0.45
CA ASP A 35 18.23 -9.13 1.33
C ASP A 35 16.83 -9.47 1.86
N THR A 36 16.38 -8.71 2.84
CA THR A 36 15.02 -8.81 3.39
C THR A 36 14.18 -7.61 3.00
N ILE A 37 12.94 -7.88 2.61
CA ILE A 37 11.88 -6.87 2.45
C ILE A 37 10.89 -7.04 3.60
N HIS A 38 10.58 -5.93 4.27
CA HIS A 38 9.62 -5.86 5.36
C HIS A 38 8.27 -5.39 4.82
N PHE A 39 7.22 -6.19 5.04
CA PHE A 39 5.86 -5.86 4.67
C PHE A 39 5.13 -5.27 5.87
N HIS A 40 4.73 -4.01 5.76
CA HIS A 40 3.96 -3.28 6.75
C HIS A 40 2.49 -3.30 6.31
N LEU A 41 1.75 -4.28 6.82
CA LEU A 41 0.38 -4.54 6.40
C LEU A 41 -0.60 -4.15 7.51
N SER A 42 -1.66 -3.44 7.16
CA SER A 42 -2.77 -3.11 8.04
C SER A 42 -4.03 -3.76 7.49
N THR A 43 -4.57 -4.74 8.20
CA THR A 43 -5.80 -5.43 7.82
C THR A 43 -6.53 -5.94 9.06
N LYS A 44 -7.86 -6.02 8.95
CA LYS A 44 -8.73 -6.63 9.96
C LYS A 44 -8.89 -8.13 9.76
N VAL A 45 -8.44 -8.64 8.63
CA VAL A 45 -8.44 -10.08 8.33
C VAL A 45 -7.25 -10.73 9.03
N THR A 46 -7.47 -11.81 9.75
CA THR A 46 -6.41 -12.60 10.39
C THR A 46 -6.86 -14.05 10.56
N PRO A 47 -6.03 -15.04 10.28
CA PRO A 47 -4.71 -14.93 9.67
C PRO A 47 -4.80 -14.56 8.18
N ILE A 48 -3.69 -14.05 7.64
CA ILE A 48 -3.56 -13.76 6.20
C ILE A 48 -2.52 -14.65 5.55
N TYR A 49 -2.55 -14.65 4.22
CA TYR A 49 -1.49 -15.19 3.35
C TYR A 49 -1.07 -14.09 2.40
N VAL A 50 0.23 -13.90 2.23
CA VAL A 50 0.80 -12.98 1.25
C VAL A 50 1.17 -13.80 0.02
N VAL A 51 0.55 -13.48 -1.12
CA VAL A 51 0.76 -14.19 -2.38
C VAL A 51 1.60 -13.32 -3.31
N ILE A 52 2.75 -13.81 -3.70
CA ILE A 52 3.75 -13.05 -4.47
C ILE A 52 3.73 -13.48 -5.92
N TYR A 53 3.75 -12.48 -6.79
CA TYR A 53 3.81 -12.64 -8.23
C TYR A 53 4.97 -11.83 -8.81
N LYS A 54 5.50 -12.28 -9.93
CA LYS A 54 6.40 -11.51 -10.78
C LYS A 54 5.61 -10.91 -11.92
N GLU A 55 5.77 -9.60 -12.13
CA GLU A 55 5.13 -8.87 -13.20
C GLU A 55 5.98 -8.94 -14.49
N GLY A 56 5.30 -9.10 -15.63
CA GLY A 56 5.91 -9.21 -16.95
C GLY A 56 4.83 -9.06 -18.04
N LEU A 57 5.00 -9.76 -19.16
CA LEU A 57 3.92 -9.86 -20.17
C LEU A 57 2.66 -10.49 -19.60
N SER A 58 2.83 -11.35 -18.62
CA SER A 58 1.77 -11.92 -17.79
C SER A 58 2.24 -11.97 -16.35
N ARG A 59 1.30 -11.82 -15.43
CA ARG A 59 1.53 -11.98 -14.00
C ARG A 59 1.78 -13.44 -13.69
N THR A 60 2.95 -13.76 -13.13
CA THR A 60 3.36 -15.14 -12.85
C THR A 60 3.44 -15.37 -11.35
N PHE A 61 2.74 -16.39 -10.85
CA PHE A 61 2.83 -16.83 -9.46
C PHE A 61 4.27 -17.22 -9.11
N VAL A 62 4.76 -16.75 -7.98
CA VAL A 62 6.10 -17.04 -7.46
C VAL A 62 6.02 -17.88 -6.19
N MET A 63 5.31 -17.39 -5.18
CA MET A 63 5.14 -18.10 -3.91
C MET A 63 3.95 -17.53 -3.12
N ALA A 64 3.54 -18.28 -2.11
CA ALA A 64 2.68 -17.78 -1.05
C ALA A 64 3.40 -17.98 0.30
N SER A 65 3.17 -17.05 1.23
CA SER A 65 3.63 -17.21 2.60
C SER A 65 2.88 -18.34 3.32
N GLY A 66 3.40 -18.76 4.47
CA GLY A 66 2.58 -19.45 5.46
C GLY A 66 1.50 -18.56 6.04
N SER A 67 0.75 -19.08 7.01
CA SER A 67 -0.24 -18.32 7.78
C SER A 67 0.46 -17.26 8.62
N ILE A 68 0.04 -15.99 8.49
CA ILE A 68 0.63 -14.83 9.16
C ILE A 68 -0.43 -14.20 10.05
N PRO A 69 -0.18 -14.04 11.37
CA PRO A 69 -1.05 -13.23 12.21
C PRO A 69 -0.91 -11.77 11.77
N ALA A 70 -2.03 -11.13 11.43
CA ALA A 70 -2.06 -9.74 11.04
C ALA A 70 -3.00 -8.96 11.95
N THR A 71 -2.74 -7.66 12.08
CA THR A 71 -3.53 -6.75 12.89
C THR A 71 -3.78 -5.47 12.12
N PHE A 72 -4.91 -4.84 12.40
CA PHE A 72 -5.19 -3.51 11.91
C PHE A 72 -4.26 -2.50 12.59
N GLN A 73 -3.54 -1.72 11.79
CA GLN A 73 -2.65 -0.64 12.23
C GLN A 73 -3.26 0.69 11.77
N PRO A 74 -3.64 1.59 12.67
CA PRO A 74 -4.28 2.85 12.28
C PRO A 74 -3.31 3.74 11.49
N THR A 75 -3.86 4.47 10.53
CA THR A 75 -3.12 5.50 9.80
C THR A 75 -3.08 6.77 10.65
N PRO A 76 -1.89 7.27 11.06
CA PRO A 76 -1.81 8.49 11.85
C PRO A 76 -2.15 9.73 10.99
N ASP A 77 -2.67 10.78 11.62
CA ASP A 77 -3.01 12.04 10.94
C ASP A 77 -1.80 12.70 10.25
N SER A 78 -0.59 12.36 10.71
CA SER A 78 0.68 12.86 10.16
C SER A 78 1.25 11.96 9.05
N ALA A 79 0.53 10.94 8.61
CA ALA A 79 1.04 9.94 7.65
C ALA A 79 1.54 10.57 6.34
N PHE A 80 0.92 11.64 5.89
CA PHE A 80 1.31 12.36 4.66
C PHE A 80 2.66 13.08 4.77
N TRP A 81 3.20 13.31 6.00
CA TRP A 81 4.52 13.90 6.23
C TRP A 81 5.58 12.87 6.60
N TYR A 82 5.22 11.90 7.45
CA TYR A 82 6.19 11.01 8.10
C TYR A 82 5.96 9.54 7.77
N GLY A 83 5.00 9.23 6.89
CA GLY A 83 4.57 7.86 6.64
C GLY A 83 3.73 7.29 7.78
N CYS A 84 3.27 6.06 7.59
CA CYS A 84 2.37 5.41 8.56
C CYS A 84 3.09 4.92 9.82
N GLY A 85 4.37 4.63 9.75
CA GLY A 85 5.15 4.10 10.87
C GLY A 85 4.67 2.72 11.36
N TRP A 86 3.97 1.94 10.51
CA TRP A 86 3.48 0.63 10.90
C TRP A 86 4.61 -0.35 11.15
N THR A 87 4.42 -1.26 12.09
CA THR A 87 5.36 -2.35 12.34
C THR A 87 5.33 -3.36 11.19
N SER A 88 6.43 -4.08 10.97
CA SER A 88 6.44 -5.17 9.99
C SER A 88 5.50 -6.29 10.42
N THR A 89 4.67 -6.73 9.48
CA THR A 89 3.75 -7.87 9.64
C THR A 89 4.36 -9.14 9.10
N TYR A 90 5.18 -9.02 8.04
CA TYR A 90 5.84 -10.14 7.39
C TYR A 90 7.20 -9.72 6.83
N ASP A 91 8.21 -10.53 7.05
CA ASP A 91 9.55 -10.32 6.55
C ASP A 91 9.87 -11.38 5.50
N LEU A 92 10.17 -10.94 4.28
CA LEU A 92 10.54 -11.78 3.16
C LEU A 92 12.04 -11.70 2.92
N ALA A 93 12.78 -12.77 3.25
CA ALA A 93 14.12 -12.96 2.74
C ALA A 93 14.02 -13.33 1.24
N ILE A 94 14.55 -12.48 0.35
CA ILE A 94 14.48 -12.71 -1.09
C ILE A 94 15.36 -13.92 -1.44
N PRO A 95 14.78 -14.99 -2.04
CA PRO A 95 15.56 -16.17 -2.40
C PRO A 95 16.69 -15.83 -3.39
N PRO A 96 17.86 -16.49 -3.26
CA PRO A 96 19.03 -16.21 -4.11
C PRO A 96 18.81 -16.44 -5.60
N ASN A 97 17.83 -17.26 -5.96
CA ASN A 97 17.48 -17.62 -7.33
C ASN A 97 16.42 -16.69 -7.96
N TRP A 98 15.93 -15.68 -7.22
CA TRP A 98 15.01 -14.73 -7.83
C TRP A 98 15.75 -13.82 -8.81
N THR A 99 15.11 -13.57 -9.94
CA THR A 99 15.66 -12.72 -11.00
C THR A 99 15.14 -11.30 -10.85
N SER A 100 15.91 -10.33 -11.32
CA SER A 100 15.51 -8.93 -11.28
C SER A 100 14.18 -8.68 -12.00
N GLY A 101 13.43 -7.70 -11.50
CA GLY A 101 12.12 -7.34 -12.05
C GLY A 101 11.20 -6.72 -11.00
N VAL A 102 9.99 -6.44 -11.44
CA VAL A 102 8.90 -5.95 -10.60
C VAL A 102 8.16 -7.14 -10.02
N TYR A 103 7.89 -7.08 -8.75
CA TYR A 103 7.11 -8.07 -8.03
C TYR A 103 5.94 -7.38 -7.35
N THR A 104 4.84 -8.10 -7.22
CA THR A 104 3.68 -7.68 -6.46
C THR A 104 3.32 -8.72 -5.42
N ALA A 105 2.78 -8.26 -4.32
CA ALA A 105 2.32 -9.11 -3.23
C ALA A 105 0.88 -8.74 -2.88
N ASP A 106 -0.02 -9.71 -2.99
CA ASP A 106 -1.43 -9.56 -2.64
C ASP A 106 -1.67 -10.10 -1.24
N PHE A 107 -2.49 -9.41 -0.48
CA PHE A 107 -3.00 -9.88 0.80
C PHE A 107 -4.48 -9.49 0.99
N PRO A 108 -5.26 -10.26 1.77
CA PRO A 108 -6.67 -9.99 1.95
C PRO A 108 -6.91 -8.82 2.90
N THR A 109 -7.93 -8.03 2.60
CA THR A 109 -8.52 -7.01 3.45
C THR A 109 -10.01 -7.28 3.64
N SER A 110 -10.68 -6.56 4.50
CA SER A 110 -12.13 -6.72 4.72
C SER A 110 -12.98 -6.36 3.49
N THR A 111 -12.40 -5.63 2.52
CA THR A 111 -13.10 -5.17 1.32
C THR A 111 -12.61 -5.80 0.01
N GLY A 112 -11.68 -6.74 0.09
CA GLY A 112 -11.09 -7.42 -1.08
C GLY A 112 -9.59 -7.68 -0.87
N ASN A 113 -8.82 -7.66 -1.93
CA ASN A 113 -7.37 -7.80 -1.85
C ASN A 113 -6.68 -6.45 -2.04
N TRP A 114 -5.60 -6.25 -1.29
CA TRP A 114 -4.67 -5.16 -1.49
C TRP A 114 -3.39 -5.68 -2.12
N THR A 115 -2.80 -4.88 -3.01
CA THR A 115 -1.55 -5.23 -3.68
C THR A 115 -0.48 -4.23 -3.32
N VAL A 116 0.69 -4.70 -2.91
CA VAL A 116 1.90 -3.89 -2.74
C VAL A 116 2.93 -4.29 -3.79
N LEU A 117 3.70 -3.31 -4.26
CA LEU A 117 4.73 -3.49 -5.25
C LEU A 117 6.11 -3.40 -4.60
N PHE A 118 7.05 -4.23 -5.06
CA PHE A 118 8.47 -4.13 -4.73
C PHE A 118 9.34 -4.55 -5.90
N ILE A 119 10.64 -4.23 -5.82
CA ILE A 119 11.58 -4.44 -6.92
C ILE A 119 12.72 -5.34 -6.43
N VAL A 120 12.97 -6.41 -7.16
CA VAL A 120 14.20 -7.18 -7.01
C VAL A 120 15.22 -6.64 -8.00
N LYS A 121 16.36 -6.18 -7.50
CA LYS A 121 17.48 -5.66 -8.30
C LYS A 121 18.49 -6.75 -8.61
N GLU A 122 19.22 -6.61 -9.68
CA GLU A 122 20.43 -7.40 -9.90
C GLU A 122 21.53 -6.96 -8.93
N ARG A 123 22.21 -7.93 -8.31
CA ARG A 123 23.38 -7.69 -7.47
C ARG A 123 24.55 -7.09 -8.26
N ARG A 124 24.64 -7.43 -9.55
CA ARG A 124 25.60 -6.86 -10.50
C ARG A 124 24.82 -6.35 -11.70
N PRO A 125 24.52 -5.04 -11.76
CA PRO A 125 23.75 -4.44 -12.86
C PRO A 125 24.35 -4.81 -14.23
N GLY A 126 23.47 -5.24 -15.15
CA GLY A 126 23.86 -5.65 -16.51
C GLY A 126 24.39 -7.08 -16.64
N SER A 127 24.41 -7.87 -15.58
CA SER A 127 24.86 -9.27 -15.65
C SER A 127 23.89 -10.17 -16.41
N HIS A 128 22.57 -9.90 -16.29
CA HIS A 128 21.52 -10.66 -16.97
C HIS A 128 20.59 -9.76 -17.78
N SER A 129 20.27 -8.54 -17.28
CA SER A 129 19.39 -7.60 -17.95
C SER A 129 20.18 -6.49 -18.60
N LYS A 130 19.92 -6.24 -19.90
CA LYS A 130 20.56 -5.15 -20.67
C LYS A 130 19.76 -3.85 -20.61
N VAL A 131 18.59 -3.85 -19.98
CA VAL A 131 17.69 -2.72 -19.87
C VAL A 131 17.58 -2.31 -18.42
N LEU A 132 17.79 -1.02 -18.14
CA LEU A 132 17.57 -0.40 -16.85
C LEU A 132 16.20 0.29 -16.86
N VAL A 133 15.36 -0.01 -15.89
CA VAL A 133 14.09 0.69 -15.67
C VAL A 133 14.23 1.57 -14.43
N SER A 134 13.97 2.87 -14.60
CA SER A 134 13.91 3.83 -13.50
C SER A 134 12.46 4.10 -13.13
N PHE A 135 12.13 3.94 -11.86
CA PHE A 135 10.80 4.24 -11.31
C PHE A 135 10.78 5.65 -10.70
N SER A 136 9.76 6.42 -11.04
CA SER A 136 9.57 7.79 -10.53
C SER A 136 8.94 7.79 -9.12
N VAL A 137 9.55 7.08 -8.18
CA VAL A 137 9.01 6.89 -6.82
C VAL A 137 8.77 8.21 -6.10
N ASN A 138 9.64 9.20 -6.26
CA ASN A 138 9.45 10.51 -5.65
C ASN A 138 8.20 11.23 -6.18
N THR A 139 7.88 11.03 -7.46
CA THR A 139 6.64 11.56 -8.05
C THR A 139 5.42 10.84 -7.50
N TRP A 140 5.48 9.53 -7.37
CA TRP A 140 4.39 8.76 -6.77
C TRP A 140 4.12 9.18 -5.33
N GLU A 141 5.16 9.32 -4.51
CA GLU A 141 5.04 9.81 -3.12
C GLU A 141 4.45 11.21 -3.08
N ALA A 142 4.89 12.11 -3.97
CA ALA A 142 4.40 13.49 -3.98
C ALA A 142 2.91 13.61 -4.35
N TYR A 143 2.40 12.69 -5.18
CA TYR A 143 0.98 12.63 -5.57
C TYR A 143 0.14 11.66 -4.73
N ASN A 144 0.78 10.89 -3.86
CA ASN A 144 0.09 9.95 -3.00
C ASN A 144 -0.88 10.69 -2.06
N THR A 145 -2.15 10.34 -2.12
CA THR A 145 -3.21 10.92 -1.27
C THR A 145 -3.55 10.08 -0.06
N PHE A 146 -2.81 9.00 0.18
CA PHE A 146 -3.00 8.16 1.35
C PHE A 146 -2.79 8.97 2.63
N GLY A 147 -3.68 8.84 3.61
CA GLY A 147 -3.70 9.71 4.79
C GLY A 147 -4.43 11.04 4.57
N GLY A 148 -5.12 11.21 3.43
CA GLY A 148 -6.05 12.31 3.17
C GLY A 148 -5.42 13.58 2.61
N ARG A 149 -4.10 13.61 2.38
CA ARG A 149 -3.39 14.75 1.77
C ARG A 149 -2.27 14.26 0.88
N SER A 150 -1.91 15.05 -0.14
CA SER A 150 -0.69 14.88 -0.92
C SER A 150 0.27 16.06 -0.66
N LEU A 151 1.51 15.95 -1.12
CA LEU A 151 2.48 17.05 -1.04
C LEU A 151 2.11 18.22 -1.99
N TYR A 152 1.23 17.99 -2.97
CA TYR A 152 0.71 19.04 -3.83
C TYR A 152 -0.59 19.60 -3.25
N PRO A 153 -0.76 20.95 -3.20
CA PRO A 153 -1.96 21.60 -2.67
C PRO A 153 -3.17 21.54 -3.63
N ILE A 154 -3.29 20.47 -4.42
CA ILE A 154 -4.43 20.27 -5.30
C ILE A 154 -5.53 19.60 -4.48
N PRO A 155 -6.77 20.14 -4.46
CA PRO A 155 -7.90 19.42 -3.91
C PRO A 155 -8.13 18.18 -4.78
N VAL A 156 -7.56 17.04 -4.37
CA VAL A 156 -7.86 15.77 -5.04
C VAL A 156 -9.23 15.34 -4.53
N PRO A 157 -10.23 15.14 -5.40
CA PRO A 157 -11.45 14.48 -5.00
C PRO A 157 -11.06 13.17 -4.37
N ASN A 158 -11.66 12.83 -3.24
CA ASN A 158 -11.40 11.64 -2.43
C ASN A 158 -11.62 10.37 -3.29
N THR A 159 -10.66 10.05 -4.12
CA THR A 159 -10.65 8.81 -4.90
C THR A 159 -9.75 7.83 -4.15
N ASN A 160 -10.34 6.74 -3.68
CA ASN A 160 -9.71 5.61 -3.00
C ASN A 160 -8.73 4.85 -3.93
N SER A 161 -7.86 5.53 -4.60
CA SER A 161 -6.81 4.92 -5.42
C SER A 161 -5.46 5.17 -4.76
N ALA A 162 -5.13 4.27 -3.83
CA ALA A 162 -3.74 4.07 -3.49
C ALA A 162 -3.09 3.24 -4.63
N ILE A 163 -1.97 3.70 -5.08
CA ILE A 163 -1.08 2.96 -5.97
C ILE A 163 -0.19 2.06 -5.13
#